data_5563c7b9a21e0c0a2c3bc43ae6a5ddd6
#
_entry.id   5563c7b9a21e0c0a2c3bc43ae6a5ddd6
#
_cell.length_a   1.000
_cell.length_b   1.000
_cell.length_c   1.000
_cell.angle_alpha   90.00
_cell.angle_beta   90.00
_cell.angle_gamma   90.00
#
_symmetry.space_group_name_H-M   'P 1'
#
loop_
_entity.id
_entity.type
_entity.pdbx_description
1 polymer ?
#
loop_
_entity_poly.entity_id
_entity_poly.type
_entity_poly.pdbx_seq_one_letter_code
_entity_poly.pdbx_strand_id
1 'polypeptide(L)'
;MRTGLLSALRLLGRSKWLRLGARYRLVSLFCRPEYCGSVPFEVDFFGLRYPGDLSWYLDWNVYFFGAYEKTSLLYLRDLLRDRGGEVFIDIGANVGQHTLFMSKYARVIHAFEPWDVVRRSIEEKIKRNSLTNVKIHPVGLGERHEWLPYYAPLGSNTGTGSFDSHHATDRNRLSEKLEIVNGDEYFEANGICDIDLIKIDAEGFEKFVLLGLRKTLARSKPTVFLEVSESTLRTLDGPDELRRCAPECYEVVYADISQNGIKYSQFDASRPGNVLLRVIG
;
A
#
# COMPACT_ATOMS: atom_id res chain seq x y z
N MET A 1 -9.82 10.05 -31.75
CA MET A 1 -9.29 8.67 -32.00
C MET A 1 -8.76 7.99 -30.74
N ARG A 2 -8.00 8.68 -29.86
CA ARG A 2 -7.48 8.10 -28.59
C ARG A 2 -8.59 7.67 -27.60
N THR A 3 -9.66 8.45 -27.42
CA THR A 3 -10.73 8.17 -26.43
C THR A 3 -11.51 6.88 -26.73
N GLY A 4 -11.84 6.61 -27.99
CA GLY A 4 -12.55 5.37 -28.38
C GLY A 4 -11.71 4.12 -28.16
N LEU A 5 -10.41 4.18 -28.47
CA LEU A 5 -9.47 3.07 -28.20
C LEU A 5 -9.35 2.79 -26.70
N LEU A 6 -9.16 3.81 -25.88
CA LEU A 6 -9.06 3.63 -24.43
C LEU A 6 -10.33 3.03 -23.84
N SER A 7 -11.51 3.43 -24.32
CA SER A 7 -12.80 2.87 -23.90
C SER A 7 -12.92 1.39 -24.29
N ALA A 8 -12.51 1.02 -25.49
CA ALA A 8 -12.52 -0.38 -25.95
C ALA A 8 -11.54 -1.25 -25.15
N LEU A 9 -10.32 -0.74 -24.90
CA LEU A 9 -9.32 -1.42 -24.06
C LEU A 9 -9.81 -1.58 -22.62
N ARG A 10 -10.50 -0.59 -22.08
CA ARG A 10 -11.10 -0.67 -20.73
C ARG A 10 -12.19 -1.74 -20.66
N LEU A 11 -13.06 -1.83 -21.65
CA LEU A 11 -14.06 -2.90 -21.75
C LEU A 11 -13.39 -4.27 -21.80
N LEU A 12 -12.34 -4.42 -22.62
CA LEU A 12 -11.53 -5.63 -22.70
C LEU A 12 -10.87 -5.97 -21.35
N GLY A 13 -10.23 -4.99 -20.70
CA GLY A 13 -9.56 -5.16 -19.41
C GLY A 13 -10.51 -5.60 -18.30
N ARG A 14 -11.78 -5.14 -18.33
CA ARG A 14 -12.83 -5.48 -17.36
C ARG A 14 -13.65 -6.72 -17.72
N SER A 15 -13.44 -7.28 -18.91
CA SER A 15 -14.13 -8.48 -19.38
C SER A 15 -13.77 -9.69 -18.50
N LYS A 16 -14.76 -10.50 -18.15
CA LYS A 16 -14.55 -11.75 -17.41
C LYS A 16 -14.28 -12.98 -18.33
N TRP A 17 -14.33 -12.79 -19.63
CA TRP A 17 -14.21 -13.88 -20.60
C TRP A 17 -12.78 -14.36 -20.82
N LEU A 18 -11.82 -13.47 -20.57
CA LEU A 18 -10.40 -13.77 -20.67
C LEU A 18 -9.75 -13.81 -19.28
N ARG A 19 -8.75 -14.67 -19.12
CA ARG A 19 -7.92 -14.70 -17.91
C ARG A 19 -7.20 -13.36 -17.73
N LEU A 20 -6.99 -12.94 -16.50
CA LEU A 20 -6.38 -11.65 -16.18
C LEU A 20 -5.06 -11.41 -16.93
N GLY A 21 -4.16 -12.40 -16.97
CA GLY A 21 -2.88 -12.30 -17.68
C GLY A 21 -3.01 -12.05 -19.18
N ALA A 22 -4.03 -12.65 -19.84
CA ALA A 22 -4.30 -12.41 -21.26
C ALA A 22 -4.82 -10.97 -21.48
N ARG A 23 -5.75 -10.52 -20.64
CA ARG A 23 -6.26 -9.12 -20.68
C ARG A 23 -5.14 -8.12 -20.48
N TYR A 24 -4.28 -8.37 -19.50
CA TYR A 24 -3.12 -7.52 -19.19
C TYR A 24 -2.20 -7.41 -20.41
N ARG A 25 -1.81 -8.52 -21.03
CA ARG A 25 -0.97 -8.52 -22.23
C ARG A 25 -1.60 -7.74 -23.39
N LEU A 26 -2.90 -7.96 -23.65
CA LEU A 26 -3.61 -7.27 -24.73
C LEU A 26 -3.69 -5.76 -24.48
N VAL A 27 -4.06 -5.32 -23.27
CA VAL A 27 -4.09 -3.90 -22.95
C VAL A 27 -2.71 -3.29 -23.05
N SER A 28 -1.68 -3.96 -22.53
CA SER A 28 -0.29 -3.49 -22.54
C SER A 28 0.33 -3.39 -23.94
N LEU A 29 -0.19 -4.13 -24.94
CA LEU A 29 0.26 -3.99 -26.32
C LEU A 29 -0.07 -2.62 -26.92
N PHE A 30 -1.17 -2.01 -26.50
CA PHE A 30 -1.71 -0.79 -27.07
C PHE A 30 -1.56 0.43 -26.15
N CYS A 31 -1.50 0.21 -24.85
CA CYS A 31 -1.39 1.28 -23.86
C CYS A 31 -0.60 0.78 -22.64
N ARG A 32 0.65 1.21 -22.51
CA ARG A 32 1.49 1.02 -21.32
C ARG A 32 1.62 2.33 -20.58
N PRO A 33 1.65 2.33 -19.24
CA PRO A 33 1.79 3.55 -18.45
C PRO A 33 2.97 4.42 -18.92
N GLU A 34 4.12 3.79 -19.20
CA GLU A 34 5.37 4.47 -19.61
C GLU A 34 5.22 5.26 -20.92
N TYR A 35 4.25 4.89 -21.77
CA TYR A 35 4.07 5.49 -23.11
C TYR A 35 2.72 6.21 -23.26
N CYS A 36 1.81 6.10 -22.29
CA CYS A 36 0.51 6.76 -22.36
C CYS A 36 0.62 8.30 -22.25
N GLY A 37 1.67 8.80 -21.60
CA GLY A 37 1.75 10.18 -21.16
C GLY A 37 0.69 10.50 -20.09
N SER A 38 0.65 11.73 -19.61
CA SER A 38 -0.37 12.15 -18.66
C SER A 38 -1.75 12.19 -19.35
N VAL A 39 -2.65 11.34 -18.90
CA VAL A 39 -4.05 11.27 -19.34
C VAL A 39 -4.91 11.14 -18.09
N PRO A 40 -5.40 12.26 -17.54
CA PRO A 40 -6.25 12.24 -16.37
C PRO A 40 -7.59 11.57 -16.68
N PHE A 41 -8.12 10.87 -15.69
CA PHE A 41 -9.41 10.20 -15.76
C PHE A 41 -10.13 10.24 -14.42
N GLU A 42 -11.44 9.99 -14.44
CA GLU A 42 -12.22 9.66 -13.24
C GLU A 42 -13.07 8.43 -13.55
N VAL A 43 -13.04 7.44 -12.67
CA VAL A 43 -13.80 6.20 -12.83
C VAL A 43 -14.48 5.78 -11.52
N ASP A 44 -15.52 4.93 -11.66
CA ASP A 44 -16.08 4.24 -10.49
C ASP A 44 -15.07 3.24 -9.93
N PHE A 45 -14.89 3.28 -8.61
CA PHE A 45 -14.06 2.41 -7.81
C PHE A 45 -14.84 1.93 -6.59
N PHE A 46 -15.52 0.81 -6.74
CA PHE A 46 -16.38 0.23 -5.70
C PHE A 46 -17.46 1.21 -5.18
N GLY A 47 -18.01 2.04 -6.06
CA GLY A 47 -19.02 3.05 -5.74
C GLY A 47 -18.45 4.39 -5.25
N LEU A 48 -17.14 4.57 -5.29
CA LEU A 48 -16.45 5.84 -5.03
C LEU A 48 -15.88 6.39 -6.34
N ARG A 49 -15.66 7.69 -6.38
CA ARG A 49 -14.98 8.37 -7.50
C ARG A 49 -13.47 8.19 -7.33
N TYR A 50 -12.82 7.69 -8.36
CA TYR A 50 -11.37 7.53 -8.41
C TYR A 50 -10.80 8.41 -9.51
N PRO A 51 -10.35 9.65 -9.18
CA PRO A 51 -9.50 10.42 -10.07
C PRO A 51 -8.11 9.77 -10.13
N GLY A 52 -7.52 9.73 -11.31
CA GLY A 52 -6.19 9.17 -11.53
C GLY A 52 -5.59 9.60 -12.86
N ASP A 53 -4.37 9.15 -13.14
CA ASP A 53 -3.66 9.42 -14.38
C ASP A 53 -3.10 8.13 -14.98
N LEU A 54 -3.29 7.91 -16.30
CA LEU A 54 -2.83 6.70 -16.98
C LEU A 54 -1.30 6.56 -17.06
N SER A 55 -0.55 7.62 -16.80
CA SER A 55 0.91 7.56 -16.70
C SER A 55 1.40 6.87 -15.41
N TRP A 56 0.53 6.69 -14.43
CA TRP A 56 0.85 6.02 -13.17
C TRP A 56 0.37 4.56 -13.18
N TYR A 57 1.25 3.64 -12.86
CA TYR A 57 0.99 2.20 -12.96
C TYR A 57 -0.22 1.74 -12.11
N LEU A 58 -0.35 2.22 -10.88
CA LEU A 58 -1.48 1.89 -10.01
C LEU A 58 -2.80 2.41 -10.58
N ASP A 59 -2.83 3.67 -10.99
CA ASP A 59 -4.01 4.30 -11.59
C ASP A 59 -4.40 3.63 -12.92
N TRP A 60 -3.41 3.25 -13.74
CA TRP A 60 -3.61 2.49 -14.96
C TRP A 60 -4.30 1.14 -14.69
N ASN A 61 -3.87 0.42 -13.63
CA ASN A 61 -4.54 -0.81 -13.21
C ASN A 61 -5.98 -0.57 -12.77
N VAL A 62 -6.24 0.49 -12.02
CA VAL A 62 -7.61 0.86 -11.61
C VAL A 62 -8.46 1.17 -12.82
N TYR A 63 -7.95 1.93 -13.79
CA TYR A 63 -8.69 2.28 -15.01
C TYR A 63 -9.10 1.06 -15.83
N PHE A 64 -8.13 0.20 -16.16
CA PHE A 64 -8.36 -0.93 -17.06
C PHE A 64 -8.93 -2.16 -16.38
N PHE A 65 -8.50 -2.49 -15.15
CA PHE A 65 -8.87 -3.75 -14.48
C PHE A 65 -9.78 -3.56 -13.27
N GLY A 66 -10.01 -2.31 -12.86
CA GLY A 66 -10.91 -1.97 -11.76
C GLY A 66 -10.25 -1.81 -10.42
N ALA A 67 -9.11 -2.41 -10.20
CA ALA A 67 -8.25 -2.23 -9.03
C ALA A 67 -6.87 -2.84 -9.30
N TYR A 68 -5.85 -2.36 -8.64
CA TYR A 68 -4.59 -3.04 -8.41
C TYR A 68 -4.77 -4.00 -7.22
N GLU A 69 -4.27 -5.20 -7.30
CA GLU A 69 -4.35 -6.21 -6.21
C GLU A 69 -5.74 -6.34 -5.54
N LYS A 70 -6.77 -6.49 -6.35
CA LYS A 70 -8.16 -6.56 -5.86
C LYS A 70 -8.37 -7.57 -4.72
N THR A 71 -7.68 -8.70 -4.77
CA THR A 71 -7.78 -9.74 -3.73
C THR A 71 -7.25 -9.27 -2.39
N SER A 72 -6.13 -8.52 -2.38
CA SER A 72 -5.55 -7.92 -1.18
C SER A 72 -6.49 -6.87 -0.56
N LEU A 73 -7.12 -6.01 -1.40
CA LEU A 73 -8.14 -5.08 -0.93
C LEU A 73 -9.30 -5.76 -0.21
N LEU A 74 -9.85 -6.82 -0.81
CA LEU A 74 -10.96 -7.57 -0.21
C LEU A 74 -10.54 -8.29 1.07
N TYR A 75 -9.32 -8.81 1.11
CA TYR A 75 -8.78 -9.44 2.30
C TYR A 75 -8.58 -8.46 3.47
N LEU A 76 -8.00 -7.28 3.21
CA LEU A 76 -7.88 -6.22 4.21
C LEU A 76 -9.23 -5.80 4.79
N ARG A 77 -10.26 -5.68 3.93
CA ARG A 77 -11.63 -5.43 4.38
C ARG A 77 -12.12 -6.51 5.35
N ASP A 78 -11.89 -7.77 5.01
CA ASP A 78 -12.37 -8.88 5.83
C ASP A 78 -11.59 -8.95 7.15
N LEU A 79 -10.27 -8.77 7.14
CA LEU A 79 -9.45 -8.64 8.36
C LEU A 79 -9.93 -7.51 9.28
N LEU A 80 -10.23 -6.33 8.70
CA LEU A 80 -10.72 -5.20 9.49
C LEU A 80 -12.08 -5.51 10.13
N ARG A 81 -13.01 -6.12 9.39
CA ARG A 81 -14.33 -6.51 9.90
C ARG A 81 -14.25 -7.52 11.04
N ASP A 82 -13.36 -8.49 10.93
CA ASP A 82 -13.14 -9.51 11.96
C ASP A 82 -12.61 -8.90 13.27
N ARG A 83 -12.04 -7.69 13.21
CA ARG A 83 -11.49 -6.93 14.34
C ARG A 83 -12.44 -5.87 14.91
N GLY A 84 -13.56 -5.61 14.28
CA GLY A 84 -14.52 -4.61 14.75
C GLY A 84 -14.73 -3.42 13.79
N GLY A 85 -13.80 -3.20 12.87
CA GLY A 85 -13.96 -2.21 11.80
C GLY A 85 -13.73 -0.76 12.22
N GLU A 86 -13.03 -0.48 13.31
CA GLU A 86 -12.92 0.87 13.88
C GLU A 86 -11.76 1.67 13.28
N VAL A 87 -10.51 1.24 13.50
CA VAL A 87 -9.32 2.02 13.14
C VAL A 87 -8.41 1.24 12.18
N PHE A 88 -8.20 1.80 11.00
CA PHE A 88 -7.28 1.31 9.99
C PHE A 88 -6.11 2.27 9.79
N ILE A 89 -4.89 1.74 9.79
CA ILE A 89 -3.67 2.48 9.51
C ILE A 89 -3.11 2.00 8.16
N ASP A 90 -2.89 2.94 7.23
CA ASP A 90 -2.30 2.70 5.90
C ASP A 90 -0.92 3.36 5.85
N ILE A 91 0.15 2.58 6.04
CA ILE A 91 1.53 3.06 6.03
C ILE A 91 2.13 2.77 4.65
N GLY A 92 2.64 3.83 4.00
CA GLY A 92 2.98 3.82 2.59
C GLY A 92 1.72 3.85 1.72
N ALA A 93 0.86 4.83 1.97
CA ALA A 93 -0.45 4.92 1.32
C ALA A 93 -0.35 5.21 -0.19
N ASN A 94 0.79 5.71 -0.68
CA ASN A 94 1.08 6.00 -2.08
C ASN A 94 -0.03 6.87 -2.72
N VAL A 95 -0.60 6.46 -3.86
CA VAL A 95 -1.73 7.16 -4.52
C VAL A 95 -3.06 7.00 -3.79
N GLY A 96 -3.13 6.28 -2.68
CA GLY A 96 -4.31 6.14 -1.82
C GLY A 96 -5.37 5.16 -2.29
N GLN A 97 -5.01 4.14 -3.06
CA GLN A 97 -5.98 3.13 -3.50
C GLN A 97 -6.56 2.35 -2.31
N HIS A 98 -5.68 1.89 -1.39
CA HIS A 98 -6.08 1.17 -0.19
C HIS A 98 -6.87 2.08 0.75
N THR A 99 -6.36 3.27 1.03
CA THR A 99 -7.05 4.31 1.82
C THR A 99 -8.47 4.57 1.31
N LEU A 100 -8.62 4.81 -0.01
CA LEU A 100 -9.93 5.07 -0.61
C LEU A 100 -10.87 3.88 -0.48
N PHE A 101 -10.39 2.65 -0.76
CA PHE A 101 -11.22 1.45 -0.62
C PHE A 101 -11.68 1.23 0.81
N MET A 102 -10.74 1.33 1.76
CA MET A 102 -10.99 1.07 3.18
C MET A 102 -11.86 2.15 3.84
N SER A 103 -11.97 3.36 3.25
CA SER A 103 -12.82 4.43 3.77
C SER A 103 -14.31 4.05 3.88
N LYS A 104 -14.73 3.02 3.16
CA LYS A 104 -16.09 2.46 3.23
C LYS A 104 -16.30 1.52 4.42
N TYR A 105 -15.25 1.08 5.07
CA TYR A 105 -15.32 -0.02 6.03
C TYR A 105 -14.74 0.34 7.40
N ALA A 106 -13.81 1.28 7.46
CA ALA A 106 -13.23 1.77 8.69
C ALA A 106 -13.99 2.99 9.21
N ARG A 107 -14.14 3.11 10.53
CA ARG A 107 -14.67 4.33 11.15
C ARG A 107 -13.66 5.48 11.05
N VAL A 108 -12.38 5.19 11.23
CA VAL A 108 -11.28 6.16 11.08
C VAL A 108 -10.13 5.52 10.33
N ILE A 109 -9.53 6.26 9.41
CA ILE A 109 -8.30 5.89 8.71
C ILE A 109 -7.22 6.93 8.98
N HIS A 110 -6.02 6.45 9.26
CA HIS A 110 -4.80 7.24 9.28
C HIS A 110 -3.90 6.77 8.13
N ALA A 111 -3.72 7.62 7.10
CA ALA A 111 -2.90 7.34 5.93
C ALA A 111 -1.56 8.09 6.06
N PHE A 112 -0.47 7.35 6.07
CA PHE A 112 0.90 7.87 6.17
C PHE A 112 1.57 7.83 4.81
N GLU A 113 1.92 9.00 4.28
CA GLU A 113 2.61 9.12 3.00
C GLU A 113 3.50 10.38 3.02
N PRO A 114 4.82 10.21 3.15
CA PRO A 114 5.73 11.33 3.24
C PRO A 114 5.93 12.07 1.91
N TRP A 115 5.85 11.35 0.76
CA TRP A 115 6.13 11.95 -0.54
C TRP A 115 4.93 12.74 -1.07
N ASP A 116 5.10 14.07 -1.22
CA ASP A 116 4.00 14.99 -1.53
C ASP A 116 3.39 14.75 -2.91
N VAL A 117 4.17 14.25 -3.87
CA VAL A 117 3.73 14.01 -5.25
C VAL A 117 2.57 13.02 -5.29
N VAL A 118 2.68 11.90 -4.58
CA VAL A 118 1.61 10.89 -4.51
C VAL A 118 0.56 11.23 -3.47
N ARG A 119 0.94 11.88 -2.37
CA ARG A 119 0.01 12.30 -1.31
C ARG A 119 -1.10 13.22 -1.84
N ARG A 120 -0.80 14.14 -2.76
CA ARG A 120 -1.81 14.99 -3.42
C ARG A 120 -2.91 14.18 -4.10
N SER A 121 -2.59 12.99 -4.59
CA SER A 121 -3.60 12.08 -5.16
C SER A 121 -4.57 11.55 -4.10
N ILE A 122 -4.08 11.30 -2.88
CA ILE A 122 -4.95 10.92 -1.74
C ILE A 122 -5.89 12.08 -1.40
N GLU A 123 -5.34 13.29 -1.27
CA GLU A 123 -6.10 14.51 -0.96
C GLU A 123 -7.22 14.76 -1.98
N GLU A 124 -6.91 14.57 -3.27
CA GLU A 124 -7.92 14.72 -4.32
C GLU A 124 -9.02 13.66 -4.19
N LYS A 125 -8.68 12.40 -3.93
CA LYS A 125 -9.64 11.31 -3.74
C LYS A 125 -10.55 11.57 -2.53
N ILE A 126 -10.00 12.05 -1.42
CA ILE A 126 -10.77 12.44 -0.22
C ILE A 126 -11.75 13.55 -0.57
N LYS A 127 -11.28 14.61 -1.21
CA LYS A 127 -12.09 15.76 -1.61
C LYS A 127 -13.21 15.36 -2.58
N ARG A 128 -12.89 14.56 -3.59
CA ARG A 128 -13.86 14.10 -4.62
C ARG A 128 -15.00 13.27 -4.03
N ASN A 129 -14.74 12.57 -2.94
CA ASN A 129 -15.73 11.71 -2.28
C ASN A 129 -16.27 12.30 -0.98
N SER A 130 -15.87 13.52 -0.61
CA SER A 130 -16.29 14.20 0.63
C SER A 130 -16.07 13.30 1.87
N LEU A 131 -14.93 12.58 1.92
CA LEU A 131 -14.61 11.68 3.01
C LEU A 131 -14.22 12.48 4.26
N THR A 132 -14.83 12.16 5.38
CA THR A 132 -14.58 12.82 6.68
C THR A 132 -13.86 11.91 7.68
N ASN A 133 -13.70 10.63 7.33
CA ASN A 133 -13.09 9.61 8.18
C ASN A 133 -11.63 9.29 7.82
N VAL A 134 -11.00 10.05 6.94
CA VAL A 134 -9.60 9.85 6.54
C VAL A 134 -8.75 11.03 7.00
N LYS A 135 -7.68 10.74 7.73
CA LYS A 135 -6.64 11.68 8.15
C LYS A 135 -5.34 11.34 7.44
N ILE A 136 -4.75 12.32 6.77
CA ILE A 136 -3.46 12.17 6.08
C ILE A 136 -2.35 12.70 6.98
N HIS A 137 -1.26 11.93 7.06
CA HIS A 137 -0.04 12.28 7.79
C HIS A 137 1.12 12.38 6.79
N PRO A 138 1.71 13.59 6.62
CA PRO A 138 2.75 13.84 5.62
C PRO A 138 4.15 13.41 6.11
N VAL A 139 4.22 12.30 6.81
CA VAL A 139 5.44 11.73 7.39
C VAL A 139 5.52 10.24 7.13
N GLY A 140 6.73 9.70 7.05
CA GLY A 140 6.96 8.26 7.13
C GLY A 140 7.12 7.82 8.59
N LEU A 141 6.87 6.55 8.86
CA LEU A 141 7.05 5.96 10.19
C LEU A 141 8.33 5.12 10.22
N GLY A 142 9.06 5.18 11.33
CA GLY A 142 10.28 4.43 11.56
C GLY A 142 10.62 4.32 13.03
N GLU A 143 11.81 3.82 13.34
CA GLU A 143 12.28 3.61 14.71
C GLU A 143 12.61 4.90 15.43
N ARG A 144 13.03 5.96 14.70
CA ARG A 144 13.47 7.24 15.26
C ARG A 144 13.08 8.40 14.35
N HIS A 145 13.13 9.62 14.91
CA HIS A 145 12.91 10.84 14.13
C HIS A 145 14.18 11.19 13.34
N GLU A 146 14.06 11.24 12.01
CA GLU A 146 15.17 11.57 11.11
C GLU A 146 14.68 12.05 9.75
N TRP A 147 15.56 12.72 9.00
CA TRP A 147 15.31 13.12 7.62
C TRP A 147 16.15 12.24 6.68
N LEU A 148 15.50 11.34 5.97
CA LEU A 148 16.18 10.40 5.07
C LEU A 148 16.11 10.83 3.61
N PRO A 149 17.21 10.62 2.85
CA PRO A 149 17.18 10.80 1.41
C PRO A 149 16.19 9.82 0.78
N TYR A 150 15.33 10.34 -0.09
CA TYR A 150 14.34 9.54 -0.81
C TYR A 150 14.71 9.43 -2.29
N TYR A 151 14.72 8.22 -2.80
CA TYR A 151 15.00 7.89 -4.19
C TYR A 151 13.67 7.68 -4.91
N ALA A 152 13.15 8.76 -5.49
CA ALA A 152 11.88 8.76 -6.21
C ALA A 152 11.99 7.98 -7.53
N PRO A 153 10.96 7.21 -7.92
CA PRO A 153 10.94 6.51 -9.18
C PRO A 153 10.93 7.48 -10.38
N LEU A 154 11.70 7.17 -11.42
CA LEU A 154 11.71 7.91 -12.69
C LEU A 154 10.65 7.40 -13.66
N GLY A 155 10.04 6.26 -13.38
CA GLY A 155 9.05 5.61 -14.23
C GLY A 155 7.61 5.83 -13.76
N SER A 156 6.70 5.12 -14.41
CA SER A 156 5.26 5.15 -14.13
C SER A 156 4.87 4.48 -12.80
N ASN A 157 5.72 3.62 -12.24
CA ASN A 157 5.44 2.94 -10.99
C ASN A 157 5.89 3.78 -9.79
N THR A 158 4.96 4.57 -9.25
CA THR A 158 5.19 5.41 -8.06
C THR A 158 5.43 4.61 -6.79
N GLY A 159 5.10 3.32 -6.77
CA GLY A 159 5.29 2.42 -5.64
C GLY A 159 6.73 1.93 -5.46
N THR A 160 7.65 2.18 -6.39
CA THR A 160 9.04 1.69 -6.31
C THR A 160 10.03 2.70 -5.73
N GLY A 161 9.56 3.79 -5.13
CA GLY A 161 10.42 4.74 -4.41
C GLY A 161 10.93 4.13 -3.10
N SER A 162 12.18 4.45 -2.70
CA SER A 162 12.79 3.85 -1.52
C SER A 162 13.72 4.82 -0.79
N PHE A 163 13.94 4.56 0.50
CA PHE A 163 14.96 5.21 1.32
C PHE A 163 16.33 4.52 1.22
N ASP A 164 16.41 3.34 0.59
CA ASP A 164 17.66 2.62 0.41
C ASP A 164 18.46 3.17 -0.78
N SER A 165 19.71 3.59 -0.54
CA SER A 165 20.63 4.07 -1.55
C SER A 165 20.99 3.02 -2.62
N HIS A 166 20.87 1.72 -2.29
CA HIS A 166 21.04 0.63 -3.26
C HIS A 166 19.93 0.59 -4.32
N HIS A 167 18.81 1.30 -4.08
CA HIS A 167 17.78 1.58 -5.07
C HIS A 167 18.08 2.77 -5.97
N ALA A 168 19.20 3.49 -5.76
CA ALA A 168 19.72 4.48 -6.71
C ALA A 168 20.19 3.79 -7.99
N THR A 169 19.24 3.25 -8.74
CA THR A 169 19.44 2.62 -10.05
C THR A 169 19.11 3.62 -11.14
N ASP A 170 19.32 3.26 -12.42
CA ASP A 170 18.86 4.04 -13.57
C ASP A 170 17.34 4.32 -13.56
N ARG A 171 16.58 3.72 -12.64
CA ARG A 171 15.13 3.83 -12.51
C ARG A 171 14.67 4.77 -11.40
N ASN A 172 15.55 5.11 -10.45
CA ASN A 172 15.23 5.97 -9.31
C ASN A 172 16.28 7.07 -9.18
N ARG A 173 15.84 8.28 -8.81
CA ARG A 173 16.73 9.43 -8.60
C ARG A 173 16.52 9.99 -7.20
N LEU A 174 17.62 10.38 -6.55
CA LEU A 174 17.55 11.19 -5.34
C LEU A 174 16.69 12.43 -5.61
N SER A 175 15.59 12.55 -4.89
CA SER A 175 14.63 13.66 -5.05
C SER A 175 14.81 14.68 -3.95
N GLU A 176 14.51 14.27 -2.73
CA GLU A 176 14.48 15.15 -1.56
C GLU A 176 14.73 14.33 -0.29
N LYS A 177 14.81 14.99 0.85
CA LYS A 177 14.75 14.31 2.13
C LYS A 177 13.33 14.31 2.62
N LEU A 178 12.85 13.15 3.07
CA LEU A 178 11.54 13.00 3.67
C LEU A 178 11.65 12.79 5.17
N GLU A 179 10.68 13.29 5.89
CA GLU A 179 10.60 13.18 7.34
C GLU A 179 10.09 11.80 7.74
N ILE A 180 10.89 11.14 8.58
CA ILE A 180 10.54 9.88 9.25
C ILE A 180 10.41 10.18 10.73
N VAL A 181 9.36 9.70 11.36
CA VAL A 181 9.11 9.90 12.78
C VAL A 181 9.03 8.57 13.52
N ASN A 182 9.33 8.56 14.82
CA ASN A 182 9.08 7.38 15.64
C ASN A 182 7.57 7.11 15.71
N GLY A 183 7.15 5.91 15.32
CA GLY A 183 5.73 5.58 15.18
C GLY A 183 4.98 5.64 16.51
N ASP A 184 5.54 5.10 17.59
CA ASP A 184 4.92 5.10 18.93
C ASP A 184 4.73 6.51 19.47
N GLU A 185 5.78 7.37 19.38
CA GLU A 185 5.73 8.75 19.83
C GLU A 185 4.74 9.59 19.01
N TYR A 186 4.73 9.38 17.71
CA TYR A 186 3.81 10.08 16.82
C TYR A 186 2.36 9.70 17.10
N PHE A 187 2.07 8.41 17.31
CA PHE A 187 0.71 7.94 17.62
C PHE A 187 0.23 8.48 18.95
N GLU A 188 1.09 8.48 19.97
CA GLU A 188 0.77 9.06 21.29
C GLU A 188 0.47 10.56 21.19
N ALA A 189 1.32 11.32 20.50
CA ALA A 189 1.16 12.77 20.33
C ALA A 189 -0.11 13.15 19.54
N ASN A 190 -0.58 12.29 18.65
CA ASN A 190 -1.75 12.52 17.80
C ASN A 190 -3.02 11.79 18.27
N GLY A 191 -2.99 11.12 19.43
CA GLY A 191 -4.13 10.39 19.98
C GLY A 191 -4.57 9.21 19.13
N ILE A 192 -3.66 8.54 18.41
CA ILE A 192 -3.93 7.37 17.59
C ILE A 192 -3.85 6.13 18.49
N CYS A 193 -4.98 5.53 18.77
CA CYS A 193 -5.11 4.37 19.66
C CYS A 193 -6.20 3.41 19.16
N ASP A 194 -6.38 2.31 19.87
CA ASP A 194 -7.44 1.29 19.62
C ASP A 194 -7.43 0.80 18.16
N ILE A 195 -6.23 0.47 17.67
CA ILE A 195 -5.98 0.12 16.28
C ILE A 195 -6.36 -1.33 16.03
N ASP A 196 -7.16 -1.58 14.99
CA ASP A 196 -7.60 -2.92 14.60
C ASP A 196 -6.71 -3.54 13.53
N LEU A 197 -6.34 -2.76 12.53
CA LEU A 197 -5.58 -3.23 11.38
C LEU A 197 -4.55 -2.19 10.93
N ILE A 198 -3.34 -2.66 10.69
CA ILE A 198 -2.26 -1.87 10.07
C ILE A 198 -1.88 -2.54 8.76
N LYS A 199 -1.86 -1.80 7.65
CA LYS A 199 -1.15 -2.17 6.42
C LYS A 199 0.21 -1.48 6.42
N ILE A 200 1.27 -2.22 6.09
CA ILE A 200 2.62 -1.68 5.91
C ILE A 200 3.13 -2.10 4.53
N ASP A 201 3.48 -1.11 3.72
CA ASP A 201 4.05 -1.28 2.39
C ASP A 201 4.97 -0.07 2.17
N ALA A 202 6.20 -0.19 2.66
CA ALA A 202 7.16 0.90 2.78
C ALA A 202 8.45 0.66 1.98
N GLU A 203 8.38 -0.25 0.99
CA GLU A 203 9.39 -0.52 -0.03
C GLU A 203 10.82 -0.72 0.54
N GLY A 204 10.90 -1.63 1.53
CA GLY A 204 12.14 -1.99 2.21
C GLY A 204 12.35 -1.33 3.57
N PHE A 205 11.38 -0.53 4.05
CA PHE A 205 11.46 0.14 5.35
C PHE A 205 10.58 -0.51 6.43
N GLU A 206 9.94 -1.63 6.11
CA GLU A 206 8.93 -2.33 6.94
C GLU A 206 9.48 -2.72 8.31
N LYS A 207 10.72 -3.24 8.37
CA LYS A 207 11.41 -3.56 9.62
C LYS A 207 11.48 -2.35 10.57
N PHE A 208 11.87 -1.20 10.06
CA PHE A 208 12.03 0.01 10.87
C PHE A 208 10.67 0.57 11.32
N VAL A 209 9.63 0.40 10.50
CA VAL A 209 8.25 0.72 10.89
C VAL A 209 7.81 -0.15 12.07
N LEU A 210 8.02 -1.47 12.01
CA LEU A 210 7.66 -2.39 13.09
C LEU A 210 8.42 -2.06 14.39
N LEU A 211 9.72 -1.74 14.30
CA LEU A 211 10.52 -1.32 15.46
C LEU A 211 9.98 -0.02 16.09
N GLY A 212 9.56 0.93 15.27
CA GLY A 212 8.96 2.19 15.73
C GLY A 212 7.55 2.05 16.31
N LEU A 213 6.88 0.92 16.10
CA LEU A 213 5.52 0.67 16.58
C LEU A 213 5.43 -0.39 17.69
N ARG A 214 6.55 -0.79 18.31
CA ARG A 214 6.55 -1.91 19.26
C ARG A 214 5.62 -1.71 20.46
N LYS A 215 5.56 -0.52 21.03
CA LYS A 215 4.64 -0.21 22.14
C LYS A 215 3.19 -0.24 21.67
N THR A 216 2.90 0.31 20.50
CA THR A 216 1.59 0.29 19.88
C THR A 216 1.12 -1.13 19.61
N LEU A 217 1.98 -1.97 19.04
CA LEU A 217 1.70 -3.38 18.78
C LEU A 217 1.43 -4.15 20.07
N ALA A 218 2.20 -3.89 21.13
CA ALA A 218 1.99 -4.54 22.43
C ALA A 218 0.68 -4.12 23.09
N ARG A 219 0.29 -2.84 22.96
CA ARG A 219 -0.90 -2.26 23.61
C ARG A 219 -2.18 -2.61 22.86
N SER A 220 -2.28 -2.23 21.60
CA SER A 220 -3.50 -2.36 20.80
C SER A 220 -3.66 -3.74 20.16
N LYS A 221 -2.55 -4.48 20.02
CA LYS A 221 -2.52 -5.82 19.41
C LYS A 221 -3.27 -5.89 18.07
N PRO A 222 -3.04 -4.95 17.14
CA PRO A 222 -3.70 -4.97 15.84
C PRO A 222 -3.27 -6.19 15.02
N THR A 223 -4.07 -6.56 14.04
CA THR A 223 -3.56 -7.37 12.94
C THR A 223 -2.66 -6.49 12.06
N VAL A 224 -1.50 -6.99 11.63
CA VAL A 224 -0.60 -6.27 10.71
C VAL A 224 -0.50 -7.04 9.39
N PHE A 225 -0.89 -6.38 8.31
CA PHE A 225 -0.68 -6.86 6.95
C PHE A 225 0.52 -6.14 6.35
N LEU A 226 1.54 -6.90 5.97
CA LEU A 226 2.83 -6.38 5.56
C LEU A 226 3.17 -6.91 4.17
N GLU A 227 3.55 -6.03 3.25
CA GLU A 227 4.10 -6.41 1.97
C GLU A 227 5.63 -6.57 2.09
N VAL A 228 6.11 -7.79 1.89
CA VAL A 228 7.55 -8.11 1.88
C VAL A 228 8.02 -8.14 0.44
N SER A 229 8.77 -7.13 0.05
CA SER A 229 9.41 -7.02 -1.26
C SER A 229 10.83 -7.63 -1.25
N GLU A 230 11.47 -7.71 -2.42
CA GLU A 230 12.90 -8.02 -2.52
C GLU A 230 13.75 -7.01 -1.73
N SER A 231 13.30 -5.76 -1.64
CA SER A 231 13.95 -4.71 -0.87
C SER A 231 13.87 -4.99 0.61
N THR A 232 12.69 -5.38 1.09
CA THR A 232 12.48 -5.79 2.48
C THR A 232 13.40 -6.95 2.86
N LEU A 233 13.43 -8.00 2.02
CA LEU A 233 14.26 -9.19 2.28
C LEU A 233 15.74 -8.85 2.44
N ARG A 234 16.25 -7.86 1.70
CA ARG A 234 17.65 -7.41 1.83
C ARG A 234 17.96 -6.72 3.17
N THR A 235 16.96 -6.17 3.83
CA THR A 235 17.14 -5.50 5.13
C THR A 235 17.05 -6.46 6.31
N LEU A 236 16.67 -7.72 6.07
CA LEU A 236 16.51 -8.70 7.12
C LEU A 236 17.81 -9.51 7.32
N ASP A 237 18.23 -9.65 8.58
CA ASP A 237 19.38 -10.48 9.00
C ASP A 237 18.98 -11.96 9.21
N GLY A 238 17.91 -12.41 8.56
CA GLY A 238 17.43 -13.78 8.59
C GLY A 238 15.92 -13.91 8.82
N PRO A 239 15.38 -15.14 8.78
CA PRO A 239 13.94 -15.41 8.76
C PRO A 239 13.20 -14.97 10.05
N ASP A 240 13.90 -14.96 11.17
CA ASP A 240 13.27 -14.62 12.46
C ASP A 240 13.24 -13.12 12.75
N GLU A 241 13.78 -12.29 11.87
CA GLU A 241 13.94 -10.87 12.21
C GLU A 241 12.63 -10.13 12.29
N LEU A 242 11.69 -10.31 11.34
CA LEU A 242 10.37 -9.72 11.44
C LEU A 242 9.65 -10.14 12.73
N ARG A 243 9.82 -11.39 13.16
CA ARG A 243 9.27 -11.86 14.42
C ARG A 243 9.89 -11.11 15.61
N ARG A 244 11.22 -10.88 15.60
CA ARG A 244 11.91 -10.11 16.67
C ARG A 244 11.50 -8.62 16.71
N CYS A 245 11.06 -8.07 15.61
CA CYS A 245 10.56 -6.70 15.55
C CYS A 245 9.18 -6.53 16.20
N ALA A 246 8.36 -7.59 16.25
CA ALA A 246 7.07 -7.61 16.88
C ALA A 246 7.14 -8.14 18.34
N PRO A 247 6.13 -7.82 19.19
CA PRO A 247 5.97 -8.44 20.50
C PRO A 247 5.82 -9.97 20.42
N GLU A 248 6.19 -10.70 21.50
CA GLU A 248 6.16 -12.18 21.53
C GLU A 248 4.78 -12.79 21.28
N CYS A 249 3.73 -12.04 21.54
CA CYS A 249 2.36 -12.50 21.31
C CYS A 249 1.97 -12.59 19.84
N TYR A 250 2.85 -12.25 18.91
CA TYR A 250 2.58 -12.35 17.48
C TYR A 250 3.20 -13.57 16.84
N GLU A 251 2.48 -14.21 15.94
CA GLU A 251 3.06 -15.08 14.92
C GLU A 251 3.20 -14.35 13.60
N VAL A 252 4.15 -14.78 12.78
CA VAL A 252 4.44 -14.21 11.46
C VAL A 252 4.26 -15.32 10.43
N VAL A 253 3.34 -15.12 9.50
CA VAL A 253 3.02 -16.10 8.46
C VAL A 253 2.89 -15.44 7.09
N TYR A 254 3.26 -16.15 6.03
CA TYR A 254 2.85 -15.75 4.68
C TYR A 254 1.34 -15.88 4.52
N ALA A 255 0.74 -14.95 3.79
CA ALA A 255 -0.65 -14.98 3.38
C ALA A 255 -0.72 -14.99 1.84
N ASP A 256 -0.79 -16.17 1.25
CA ASP A 256 -0.95 -16.33 -0.20
C ASP A 256 -2.43 -16.14 -0.58
N ILE A 257 -2.74 -14.92 -1.02
CA ILE A 257 -4.10 -14.47 -1.31
C ILE A 257 -4.43 -14.76 -2.77
N SER A 258 -5.49 -15.50 -3.02
CA SER A 258 -5.96 -15.85 -4.36
C SER A 258 -7.48 -15.74 -4.48
N GLN A 259 -8.00 -15.87 -5.70
CA GLN A 259 -9.45 -15.94 -5.93
C GLN A 259 -10.10 -17.18 -5.30
N ASN A 260 -9.31 -18.23 -5.03
CA ASN A 260 -9.77 -19.49 -4.45
C ASN A 260 -9.67 -19.54 -2.93
N GLY A 261 -9.24 -18.47 -2.31
CA GLY A 261 -9.06 -18.36 -0.86
C GLY A 261 -7.63 -17.96 -0.46
N ILE A 262 -7.36 -18.07 0.83
CA ILE A 262 -6.10 -17.68 1.43
C ILE A 262 -5.43 -18.92 1.98
N LYS A 263 -4.13 -19.06 1.71
CA LYS A 263 -3.29 -20.09 2.31
C LYS A 263 -2.25 -19.45 3.19
N TYR A 264 -2.12 -19.94 4.40
CA TYR A 264 -1.08 -19.51 5.32
C TYR A 264 0.06 -20.51 5.33
N SER A 265 1.29 -20.03 5.37
CA SER A 265 2.49 -20.83 5.58
C SER A 265 3.46 -20.09 6.49
N GLN A 266 4.38 -20.82 7.11
CA GLN A 266 5.40 -20.24 7.97
C GLN A 266 6.22 -19.22 7.18
N PHE A 267 6.48 -18.07 7.79
CA PHE A 267 7.40 -17.07 7.23
C PHE A 267 8.85 -17.55 7.45
N ASP A 268 9.61 -17.65 6.36
CA ASP A 268 11.00 -18.09 6.34
C ASP A 268 11.95 -17.13 5.60
N ALA A 269 11.43 -15.97 5.19
CA ALA A 269 12.12 -14.95 4.40
C ALA A 269 12.71 -15.46 3.07
N SER A 270 12.19 -16.57 2.54
CA SER A 270 12.71 -17.19 1.31
C SER A 270 12.23 -16.52 0.03
N ARG A 271 11.16 -15.71 0.10
CA ARG A 271 10.53 -15.07 -1.06
C ARG A 271 9.80 -13.79 -0.68
N PRO A 272 9.60 -12.87 -1.64
CA PRO A 272 8.63 -11.80 -1.50
C PRO A 272 7.19 -12.33 -1.35
N GLY A 273 6.33 -11.52 -0.76
CA GLY A 273 4.91 -11.83 -0.64
C GLY A 273 4.22 -11.09 0.50
N ASN A 274 2.91 -11.32 0.59
CA ASN A 274 2.14 -10.76 1.69
C ASN A 274 2.39 -11.57 2.98
N VAL A 275 2.63 -10.86 4.06
CA VAL A 275 2.90 -11.41 5.39
C VAL A 275 1.87 -10.88 6.37
N LEU A 276 1.38 -11.73 7.22
CA LEU A 276 0.45 -11.38 8.29
C LEU A 276 1.13 -11.59 9.65
N LEU A 277 1.11 -10.53 10.46
CA LEU A 277 1.39 -10.62 11.88
C LEU A 277 0.03 -10.64 12.60
N ARG A 278 -0.23 -11.71 13.33
CA ARG A 278 -1.47 -11.86 14.09
C ARG A 278 -1.18 -12.37 15.50
N VAL A 279 -2.02 -11.95 16.43
CA VAL A 279 -1.88 -12.33 17.84
C VAL A 279 -2.17 -13.81 18.00
N ILE A 280 -1.27 -14.50 18.69
CA ILE A 280 -1.47 -15.89 19.12
C ILE A 280 -2.47 -15.85 20.28
N GLY A 281 -3.58 -16.56 20.11
CA GLY A 281 -4.64 -16.66 21.11
C GLY A 281 -4.25 -17.47 22.34
#